data_9e45f812c4962030c3179b614f98b0b4
#
_entry.id   9e45f812c4962030c3179b614f98b0b4
#
_cell.length_a   1.000
_cell.length_b   1.000
_cell.length_c   1.000
_cell.angle_alpha   90.00
_cell.angle_beta   90.00
_cell.angle_gamma   90.00
#
_symmetry.space_group_name_H-M   'P 1'
#
loop_
_entity.id
_entity.type
_entity.pdbx_description
1 polymer ?
#
loop_
_entity_poly.entity_id
_entity_poly.type
_entity_poly.pdbx_seq_one_letter_code
_entity_poly.pdbx_strand_id
1 'polypeptide(L)'
;MCGNSVRENRESPQPPAGNSGPAGRAEKAKSRKLAMYGCGQSDNSTLPTKPLNKMADATAEAVEGRELTKENAGQQNMPRTQCRTKGVPSALERVRQAALRSRNERFSALFHHITTERLEVAFLKIKQDAAPGVDGVTWEQYAKDLNKNVENLHLRLQKGAYRAKPSRRAYIPKPDGRQRPLGVAALEDKMVQRAATEVLNAIYEVDFLGFSYGFRPGRQAHQALDALAIGIRFRKISWILDADVQGYFDSIDHNWMVKFMEHRVSDKRMLRLIKKWLKAGVIEDGKWTASEAGSPQGASISPLLANVYLHYVLDLWAHQWRQRHARGDVIIVRWADDFVVGFQHEEDAKRFHAALHDRFKKFSLKLHPEKTRLIRFGRFAQRDCRRIDGRNKPETFNFLGFTHCCGVNQNGKFQIRRITMKERFNAKLHGVKAELRKRMHQSIAEQAKWLGSVVRGYFQYHAIPGNWKILGAFRTQVTRMWYKTLQRRSQKSHLNWERMTKIANTVLPPARILHPWPEQRFAATIQGRSPVR
;
A
#
# COMPACT_ATOMS: atom_id res chain seq x y z
N MET A 1 -14.22 -28.69 70.08
CA MET A 1 -13.54 -29.97 70.32
C MET A 1 -12.56 -30.12 69.18
N CYS A 2 -11.33 -29.81 69.43
CA CYS A 2 -10.17 -30.69 69.59
C CYS A 2 -9.86 -31.45 68.33
N GLY A 3 -8.69 -31.44 67.74
CA GLY A 3 -7.36 -30.97 68.14
C GLY A 3 -6.42 -31.29 66.98
N ASN A 4 -5.36 -30.52 66.91
CA ASN A 4 -3.92 -30.83 66.87
C ASN A 4 -3.51 -32.11 66.16
N SER A 5 -2.46 -32.18 65.39
CA SER A 5 -1.06 -31.78 65.59
C SER A 5 -0.18 -32.25 64.41
N VAL A 6 0.84 -31.47 64.13
CA VAL A 6 2.29 -31.64 64.24
C VAL A 6 3.04 -32.23 63.05
N ARG A 7 3.91 -31.38 62.50
CA ARG A 7 5.31 -31.48 62.00
C ARG A 7 5.86 -32.83 61.53
N GLU A 8 6.60 -32.81 60.42
CA GLU A 8 8.05 -33.05 60.47
C GLU A 8 8.78 -32.69 59.17
N ASN A 9 9.95 -32.13 59.33
CA ASN A 9 10.99 -31.81 58.35
C ASN A 9 11.68 -33.05 57.82
N ARG A 10 12.25 -32.98 56.59
CA ARG A 10 13.55 -33.58 56.22
C ARG A 10 14.06 -32.98 54.92
N GLU A 11 15.04 -32.24 55.00
CA GLU A 11 16.46 -32.20 54.64
C GLU A 11 16.84 -32.81 53.29
N SER A 12 17.59 -31.94 52.55
CA SER A 12 18.36 -32.24 51.33
C SER A 12 19.53 -33.18 51.55
N PRO A 13 20.11 -33.74 50.51
CA PRO A 13 21.59 -33.78 50.46
C PRO A 13 22.17 -33.26 49.15
N GLN A 14 23.31 -32.58 49.32
CA GLN A 14 24.26 -32.11 48.32
C GLN A 14 25.16 -33.24 47.78
N PRO A 15 25.92 -32.99 46.70
CA PRO A 15 26.63 -33.99 45.88
C PRO A 15 28.10 -34.22 46.35
N PRO A 16 28.76 -35.28 45.86
CA PRO A 16 30.20 -35.37 45.97
C PRO A 16 30.95 -34.93 44.71
N ALA A 17 32.12 -34.36 44.94
CA ALA A 17 33.11 -33.90 44.00
C ALA A 17 34.05 -34.99 43.50
N GLY A 18 34.65 -34.73 42.31
CA GLY A 18 36.01 -35.20 41.94
C GLY A 18 36.07 -36.05 40.66
N ASN A 19 36.66 -35.65 39.59
CA ASN A 19 38.07 -35.64 39.20
C ASN A 19 38.30 -35.34 37.70
N SER A 20 39.23 -34.44 37.48
CA SER A 20 40.26 -34.25 36.45
C SER A 20 40.21 -34.89 35.05
N GLY A 21 40.16 -34.04 34.00
CA GLY A 21 40.89 -33.75 32.78
C GLY A 21 40.95 -34.83 31.67
N PRO A 22 41.31 -34.48 30.41
CA PRO A 22 42.02 -33.27 29.96
C PRO A 22 41.44 -32.59 28.69
N ALA A 23 42.06 -31.50 28.33
CA ALA A 23 41.89 -30.54 27.25
C ALA A 23 41.41 -31.04 25.87
N GLY A 24 40.34 -30.47 25.38
CA GLY A 24 39.95 -30.48 23.98
C GLY A 24 39.47 -29.08 23.56
N ARG A 25 40.11 -28.54 22.54
CA ARG A 25 40.00 -27.21 21.93
C ARG A 25 38.61 -26.60 22.00
N ALA A 26 38.48 -25.48 22.64
CA ALA A 26 37.34 -24.57 22.56
C ALA A 26 37.34 -23.87 21.20
N GLU A 27 36.53 -24.31 20.28
CA GLU A 27 36.08 -23.49 19.16
C GLU A 27 35.29 -22.31 19.72
N LYS A 28 35.85 -21.11 19.55
CA LYS A 28 35.17 -19.85 19.81
C LYS A 28 33.95 -19.74 18.90
N ALA A 29 32.82 -20.11 19.40
CA ALA A 29 31.55 -19.66 18.87
C ALA A 29 31.49 -18.13 19.02
N LYS A 30 31.87 -17.42 17.97
CA LYS A 30 31.59 -15.98 17.85
C LYS A 30 30.09 -15.78 17.94
N SER A 31 29.64 -15.36 19.09
CA SER A 31 28.30 -14.80 19.24
C SER A 31 28.23 -13.58 18.31
N ARG A 32 27.65 -13.78 17.13
CA ARG A 32 27.22 -12.67 16.29
C ARG A 32 26.14 -11.93 17.09
N LYS A 33 26.53 -10.86 17.77
CA LYS A 33 25.59 -9.81 18.16
C LYS A 33 24.85 -9.43 16.91
N LEU A 34 23.59 -9.88 16.79
CA LEU A 34 22.66 -9.31 15.84
C LEU A 34 22.55 -7.84 16.20
N ALA A 35 23.17 -6.99 15.38
CA ALA A 35 23.03 -5.56 15.50
C ALA A 35 21.54 -5.26 15.46
N MET A 36 21.00 -4.77 16.57
CA MET A 36 19.63 -4.33 16.70
C MET A 36 19.48 -3.07 15.85
N TYR A 37 19.06 -3.26 14.60
CA TYR A 37 18.73 -2.15 13.72
C TYR A 37 17.51 -1.42 14.25
N GLY A 38 17.72 -0.19 14.67
CA GLY A 38 16.70 0.64 15.26
C GLY A 38 15.59 1.06 14.27
N CYS A 39 14.43 1.41 14.81
CA CYS A 39 13.31 1.98 14.06
C CYS A 39 13.65 3.22 13.21
N GLY A 40 14.72 3.94 13.56
CA GLY A 40 15.28 5.00 12.72
C GLY A 40 15.71 4.52 11.33
N GLN A 41 16.05 3.23 11.19
CA GLN A 41 16.44 2.65 9.91
C GLN A 41 15.24 2.33 9.00
N SER A 42 14.04 2.12 9.52
CA SER A 42 12.85 1.99 8.67
C SER A 42 12.55 3.29 7.92
N ASP A 43 12.95 4.43 8.48
CA ASP A 43 12.76 5.74 7.86
C ASP A 43 13.83 6.06 6.80
N ASN A 44 15.05 5.50 6.95
CA ASN A 44 16.18 5.78 6.06
C ASN A 44 16.54 4.63 5.09
N SER A 45 16.27 3.38 5.47
CA SER A 45 16.80 2.20 4.77
C SER A 45 15.88 1.60 3.70
N THR A 46 14.72 2.18 3.49
CA THR A 46 13.71 1.64 2.56
C THR A 46 13.70 2.28 1.17
N LEU A 47 14.67 3.15 0.86
CA LEU A 47 14.81 3.68 -0.49
C LEU A 47 15.69 2.75 -1.33
N PRO A 48 15.16 2.04 -2.34
CA PRO A 48 16.02 1.42 -3.33
C PRO A 48 16.74 2.50 -4.12
N THR A 49 18.06 2.50 -4.07
CA THR A 49 18.93 3.42 -4.82
C THR A 49 19.08 3.06 -6.30
N LYS A 50 18.46 1.98 -6.74
CA LYS A 50 18.37 1.63 -8.17
C LYS A 50 16.90 1.37 -8.50
N PRO A 51 16.38 1.93 -9.61
CA PRO A 51 15.13 1.46 -10.14
C PRO A 51 15.32 -0.02 -10.49
N LEU A 52 14.62 -0.90 -9.80
CA LEU A 52 14.39 -2.25 -10.31
C LEU A 52 13.70 -2.08 -11.66
N ASN A 53 14.48 -2.31 -12.72
CA ASN A 53 13.94 -2.43 -14.05
C ASN A 53 12.79 -3.43 -14.04
N LYS A 54 11.65 -2.95 -14.50
CA LYS A 54 10.56 -3.76 -15.02
C LYS A 54 9.92 -4.73 -14.05
N MET A 55 8.96 -4.28 -13.33
CA MET A 55 7.67 -4.91 -13.34
C MET A 55 6.64 -3.98 -12.68
N ALA A 56 5.70 -3.68 -13.51
CA ALA A 56 4.36 -3.33 -13.15
C ALA A 56 4.15 -1.94 -12.57
N ASP A 57 3.73 -1.13 -13.43
CA ASP A 57 2.56 -0.31 -13.23
C ASP A 57 1.30 -1.16 -12.88
N ALA A 58 1.38 -1.95 -11.82
CA ALA A 58 0.20 -2.32 -11.06
C ALA A 58 -0.04 -1.13 -10.15
N THR A 59 -0.72 -0.15 -10.68
CA THR A 59 -1.19 1.01 -9.96
C THR A 59 -1.92 0.57 -8.70
N ALA A 60 -1.85 1.37 -7.66
CA ALA A 60 -2.62 1.22 -6.42
C ALA A 60 -4.13 0.96 -6.63
N GLU A 61 -4.66 1.21 -7.79
CA GLU A 61 -6.00 0.84 -8.25
C GLU A 61 -6.30 -0.67 -8.22
N ALA A 62 -5.29 -1.54 -8.33
CA ALA A 62 -5.47 -2.99 -8.23
C ALA A 62 -5.66 -3.47 -6.78
N VAL A 63 -5.30 -2.66 -5.78
CA VAL A 63 -5.40 -3.01 -4.36
C VAL A 63 -6.79 -2.69 -3.79
N GLU A 64 -7.53 -1.77 -4.39
CA GLU A 64 -8.83 -1.30 -3.91
C GLU A 64 -10.05 -1.91 -4.63
N GLY A 65 -10.00 -3.18 -5.00
CA GLY A 65 -11.23 -3.92 -5.38
C GLY A 65 -11.82 -3.59 -6.75
N ARG A 66 -11.04 -3.13 -7.71
CA ARG A 66 -11.45 -3.19 -9.11
C ARG A 66 -11.47 -4.65 -9.56
N GLU A 67 -12.60 -5.08 -10.07
CA GLU A 67 -12.72 -6.32 -10.81
C GLU A 67 -11.63 -6.36 -11.89
N LEU A 68 -10.75 -7.37 -11.80
CA LEU A 68 -9.81 -7.71 -12.85
C LEU A 68 -10.63 -8.18 -14.05
N THR A 69 -11.09 -7.25 -14.88
CA THR A 69 -11.58 -7.58 -16.18
C THR A 69 -10.38 -7.86 -17.08
N LYS A 70 -10.36 -9.09 -17.52
CA LYS A 70 -9.59 -9.74 -18.58
C LYS A 70 -8.46 -8.95 -19.21
N GLU A 71 -7.27 -9.46 -18.95
CA GLU A 71 -6.11 -9.36 -19.80
C GLU A 71 -6.22 -10.13 -21.07
N ASN A 72 -5.76 -9.53 -22.13
CA ASN A 72 -5.05 -10.25 -23.18
C ASN A 72 -3.55 -10.11 -22.91
N ALA A 73 -2.93 -11.15 -22.37
CA ALA A 73 -1.49 -11.33 -22.42
C ALA A 73 -1.11 -11.74 -23.85
N GLY A 74 -1.22 -10.80 -24.78
CA GLY A 74 -0.52 -10.87 -26.04
C GLY A 74 0.87 -10.29 -25.82
N GLN A 75 1.88 -11.15 -25.75
CA GLN A 75 3.26 -10.75 -25.95
C GLN A 75 3.40 -10.10 -27.32
N GLN A 76 3.24 -8.79 -27.39
CA GLN A 76 3.79 -8.03 -28.51
C GLN A 76 5.23 -7.67 -28.14
N ASN A 77 6.15 -8.37 -28.80
CA ASN A 77 7.55 -7.99 -28.90
C ASN A 77 7.64 -6.60 -29.53
N MET A 78 7.66 -5.56 -28.71
CA MET A 78 8.07 -4.23 -29.15
C MET A 78 9.59 -4.26 -29.34
N PRO A 79 10.11 -3.80 -30.48
CA PRO A 79 11.54 -3.74 -30.68
C PRO A 79 12.18 -2.83 -29.63
N ARG A 80 13.09 -3.37 -28.85
CA ARG A 80 13.96 -2.62 -27.94
C ARG A 80 14.88 -1.74 -28.75
N THR A 81 14.53 -0.50 -28.95
CA THR A 81 15.51 0.51 -29.37
C THR A 81 16.38 0.80 -28.13
N GLN A 82 17.43 -0.01 -27.98
CA GLN A 82 18.50 0.26 -27.05
C GLN A 82 19.42 1.34 -27.65
N CYS A 83 19.05 2.61 -27.50
CA CYS A 83 20.08 3.67 -27.49
C CYS A 83 20.69 3.72 -26.10
N ARG A 84 21.64 2.84 -25.84
CA ARG A 84 22.58 2.97 -24.73
C ARG A 84 23.67 3.95 -25.15
N THR A 85 23.44 5.24 -25.04
CA THR A 85 24.51 6.20 -24.85
C THR A 85 25.02 6.02 -23.41
N LYS A 86 26.09 5.27 -23.25
CA LYS A 86 26.84 5.20 -22.00
C LYS A 86 27.33 6.61 -21.69
N GLY A 87 26.85 7.22 -20.60
CA GLY A 87 27.51 8.32 -19.95
C GLY A 87 26.69 9.54 -19.54
N VAL A 88 25.54 9.87 -20.15
CA VAL A 88 24.77 11.07 -19.78
C VAL A 88 23.50 10.67 -18.99
N PRO A 89 23.34 11.12 -17.72
CA PRO A 89 22.11 10.91 -16.98
C PRO A 89 20.91 11.51 -17.72
N SER A 90 19.75 10.82 -17.69
CA SER A 90 18.52 11.38 -18.26
C SER A 90 18.20 12.74 -17.62
N ALA A 91 17.47 13.60 -18.32
CA ALA A 91 17.12 14.93 -17.80
C ALA A 91 16.44 14.86 -16.42
N LEU A 92 15.55 13.87 -16.17
CA LEU A 92 14.93 13.67 -14.85
C LEU A 92 15.89 13.10 -13.82
N GLU A 93 16.88 12.31 -14.22
CA GLU A 93 17.91 11.84 -13.28
C GLU A 93 18.79 13.01 -12.81
N ARG A 94 19.07 14.00 -13.66
CA ARG A 94 19.75 15.25 -13.24
C ARG A 94 18.93 16.04 -12.22
N VAL A 95 17.61 16.17 -12.42
CA VAL A 95 16.69 16.78 -11.44
C VAL A 95 16.74 16.01 -10.11
N ARG A 96 16.70 14.70 -10.17
CA ARG A 96 16.78 13.85 -8.97
C ARG A 96 18.11 14.00 -8.24
N GLN A 97 19.21 14.04 -8.97
CA GLN A 97 20.54 14.23 -8.38
C GLN A 97 20.67 15.62 -7.72
N ALA A 98 20.12 16.67 -8.32
CA ALA A 98 20.04 17.98 -7.71
C ALA A 98 19.19 17.93 -6.41
N ALA A 99 18.02 17.30 -6.44
CA ALA A 99 17.17 17.12 -5.26
C ALA A 99 17.89 16.34 -4.12
N LEU A 100 18.71 15.35 -4.46
CA LEU A 100 19.52 14.59 -3.49
C LEU A 100 20.63 15.43 -2.86
N ARG A 101 21.24 16.35 -3.61
CA ARG A 101 22.31 17.23 -3.12
C ARG A 101 21.80 18.24 -2.11
N SER A 102 20.62 18.80 -2.36
CA SER A 102 20.03 19.82 -1.49
C SER A 102 18.52 19.64 -1.34
N ARG A 103 18.09 19.35 -0.11
CA ARG A 103 16.66 19.26 0.23
C ARG A 103 15.96 20.62 0.29
N ASN A 104 16.71 21.70 0.30
CA ASN A 104 16.17 23.08 0.33
C ASN A 104 16.15 23.71 -1.07
N GLU A 105 16.68 23.04 -2.08
CA GLU A 105 16.70 23.55 -3.45
C GLU A 105 15.30 23.69 -4.02
N ARG A 106 15.02 24.83 -4.65
CA ARG A 106 13.75 25.15 -5.31
C ARG A 106 13.94 25.12 -6.81
N PHE A 107 13.21 24.26 -7.48
CA PHE A 107 13.32 24.04 -8.92
C PHE A 107 12.50 25.06 -9.71
N SER A 108 13.16 25.90 -10.49
CA SER A 108 12.54 26.96 -11.29
C SER A 108 12.22 26.56 -12.73
N ALA A 109 12.82 25.46 -13.22
CA ALA A 109 12.71 25.03 -14.60
C ALA A 109 12.32 23.55 -14.66
N LEU A 110 11.04 23.24 -14.51
CA LEU A 110 10.49 21.88 -14.54
C LEU A 110 9.55 21.66 -15.74
N PHE A 111 8.88 22.70 -16.18
CA PHE A 111 7.83 22.60 -17.18
C PHE A 111 8.35 22.11 -18.54
N HIS A 112 9.58 22.45 -18.92
CA HIS A 112 10.20 22.03 -20.19
C HIS A 112 10.43 20.51 -20.26
N HIS A 113 10.37 19.80 -19.11
CA HIS A 113 10.44 18.35 -19.10
C HIS A 113 9.12 17.67 -19.53
N ILE A 114 8.03 18.43 -19.73
CA ILE A 114 6.80 17.91 -20.34
C ILE A 114 6.96 18.00 -21.85
N THR A 115 7.70 17.06 -22.43
CA THR A 115 7.99 16.97 -23.87
C THR A 115 6.91 16.17 -24.60
N THR A 116 6.92 16.25 -25.94
CA THR A 116 6.05 15.43 -26.82
C THR A 116 6.24 13.96 -26.57
N GLU A 117 7.48 13.47 -26.48
CA GLU A 117 7.79 12.06 -26.22
C GLU A 117 7.24 11.60 -24.87
N ARG A 118 7.30 12.46 -23.84
CA ARG A 118 6.74 12.13 -22.54
C ARG A 118 5.22 12.08 -22.53
N LEU A 119 4.57 12.94 -23.28
CA LEU A 119 3.13 12.93 -23.47
C LEU A 119 2.68 11.67 -24.22
N GLU A 120 3.43 11.27 -25.26
CA GLU A 120 3.19 10.02 -25.99
C GLU A 120 3.35 8.79 -25.07
N VAL A 121 4.43 8.72 -24.31
CA VAL A 121 4.63 7.64 -23.32
C VAL A 121 3.52 7.64 -22.27
N ALA A 122 3.06 8.82 -21.84
CA ALA A 122 1.94 8.93 -20.91
C ALA A 122 0.63 8.39 -21.52
N PHE A 123 0.38 8.65 -22.81
CA PHE A 123 -0.76 8.12 -23.56
C PHE A 123 -0.71 6.59 -23.66
N LEU A 124 0.42 6.02 -24.06
CA LEU A 124 0.60 4.56 -24.20
C LEU A 124 0.44 3.81 -22.87
N LYS A 125 0.63 4.48 -21.74
CA LYS A 125 0.41 3.93 -20.40
C LYS A 125 -1.05 4.02 -19.93
N ILE A 126 -1.95 4.70 -20.64
CA ILE A 126 -3.38 4.73 -20.34
C ILE A 126 -4.00 3.46 -20.91
N LYS A 127 -4.87 2.82 -20.14
CA LYS A 127 -5.59 1.63 -20.60
C LYS A 127 -6.47 1.98 -21.79
N GLN A 128 -6.49 1.11 -22.80
CA GLN A 128 -7.30 1.32 -24.01
C GLN A 128 -8.80 1.38 -23.73
N ASP A 129 -9.27 0.59 -22.76
CA ASP A 129 -10.65 0.55 -22.29
C ASP A 129 -10.98 1.57 -21.20
N ALA A 130 -10.07 2.53 -20.94
CA ALA A 130 -10.29 3.54 -19.92
C ALA A 130 -11.51 4.41 -20.26
N ALA A 131 -12.37 4.63 -19.26
CA ALA A 131 -13.57 5.46 -19.43
C ALA A 131 -13.21 6.87 -19.94
N PRO A 132 -13.93 7.38 -20.97
CA PRO A 132 -13.73 8.73 -21.51
C PRO A 132 -14.14 9.78 -20.47
N GLY A 133 -13.50 10.95 -20.55
CA GLY A 133 -13.84 12.12 -19.75
C GLY A 133 -15.15 12.80 -20.16
N VAL A 134 -15.29 14.05 -19.79
CA VAL A 134 -16.48 14.89 -20.14
C VAL A 134 -16.55 15.19 -21.64
N ASP A 135 -15.43 15.12 -22.35
CA ASP A 135 -15.30 15.34 -23.80
C ASP A 135 -15.67 14.12 -24.66
N GLY A 136 -15.93 12.99 -24.05
CA GLY A 136 -16.28 11.74 -24.73
C GLY A 136 -15.13 11.12 -25.55
N VAL A 137 -13.92 11.71 -25.55
CA VAL A 137 -12.78 11.23 -26.35
C VAL A 137 -12.26 9.91 -25.79
N THR A 138 -12.29 8.87 -26.65
CA THR A 138 -11.77 7.54 -26.29
C THR A 138 -10.30 7.41 -26.67
N TRP A 139 -9.65 6.40 -26.09
CA TRP A 139 -8.26 6.07 -26.41
C TRP A 139 -8.08 5.78 -27.91
N GLU A 140 -8.98 4.98 -28.51
CA GLU A 140 -8.92 4.59 -29.91
C GLU A 140 -9.10 5.78 -30.87
N GLN A 141 -10.02 6.71 -30.55
CA GLN A 141 -10.22 7.92 -31.34
C GLN A 141 -8.97 8.81 -31.33
N TYR A 142 -8.35 8.97 -30.15
CA TYR A 142 -7.15 9.80 -30.02
C TYR A 142 -5.92 9.17 -30.68
N ALA A 143 -5.84 7.82 -30.67
CA ALA A 143 -4.74 7.06 -31.26
C ALA A 143 -4.66 7.19 -32.80
N LYS A 144 -5.78 7.48 -33.50
CA LYS A 144 -5.81 7.60 -34.99
C LYS A 144 -4.83 8.65 -35.50
N ASP A 145 -4.75 9.80 -34.81
CA ASP A 145 -3.89 10.92 -35.19
C ASP A 145 -2.93 11.28 -34.03
N LEU A 146 -2.34 10.28 -33.39
CA LEU A 146 -1.60 10.45 -32.13
C LEU A 146 -0.54 11.55 -32.22
N ASN A 147 0.34 11.53 -33.21
CA ASN A 147 1.44 12.51 -33.33
C ASN A 147 0.90 13.93 -33.42
N LYS A 148 -0.07 14.17 -34.32
CA LYS A 148 -0.70 15.47 -34.50
C LYS A 148 -1.41 15.96 -33.23
N ASN A 149 -2.11 15.08 -32.54
CA ASN A 149 -2.82 15.38 -31.31
C ASN A 149 -1.85 15.72 -30.18
N VAL A 150 -0.75 14.96 -30.03
CA VAL A 150 0.30 15.20 -29.02
C VAL A 150 1.05 16.50 -29.29
N GLU A 151 1.42 16.77 -30.54
CA GLU A 151 2.06 18.04 -30.92
C GLU A 151 1.16 19.24 -30.64
N ASN A 152 -0.11 19.17 -31.01
CA ASN A 152 -1.10 20.20 -30.71
C ASN A 152 -1.25 20.43 -29.20
N LEU A 153 -1.37 19.34 -28.41
CA LEU A 153 -1.44 19.42 -26.96
C LEU A 153 -0.19 20.08 -26.37
N HIS A 154 1.00 19.68 -26.83
CA HIS A 154 2.27 20.25 -26.40
C HIS A 154 2.36 21.75 -26.76
N LEU A 155 1.96 22.14 -27.97
CA LEU A 155 1.92 23.53 -28.40
C LEU A 155 0.99 24.39 -27.51
N ARG A 156 -0.21 23.89 -27.19
CA ARG A 156 -1.15 24.55 -26.27
C ARG A 156 -0.57 24.70 -24.85
N LEU A 157 0.17 23.69 -24.38
CA LEU A 157 0.88 23.74 -23.10
C LEU A 157 1.96 24.84 -23.14
N GLN A 158 2.80 24.87 -24.19
CA GLN A 158 3.86 25.87 -24.33
C GLN A 158 3.33 27.31 -24.43
N LYS A 159 2.27 27.52 -25.19
CA LYS A 159 1.60 28.84 -25.32
C LYS A 159 0.75 29.21 -24.10
N GLY A 160 0.60 28.34 -23.09
CA GLY A 160 -0.27 28.58 -21.93
C GLY A 160 -1.77 28.47 -22.23
N ALA A 161 -2.16 28.10 -23.45
CA ALA A 161 -3.53 27.99 -23.94
C ALA A 161 -4.22 26.68 -23.46
N TYR A 162 -3.47 25.74 -22.88
CA TYR A 162 -4.06 24.53 -22.29
C TYR A 162 -5.06 24.88 -21.17
N ARG A 163 -6.24 24.28 -21.24
CA ARG A 163 -7.31 24.40 -20.24
C ARG A 163 -7.64 23.02 -19.70
N ALA A 164 -7.54 22.84 -18.39
CA ALA A 164 -8.00 21.63 -17.72
C ALA A 164 -9.53 21.51 -17.84
N LYS A 165 -10.02 20.35 -18.22
CA LYS A 165 -11.46 20.07 -18.30
C LYS A 165 -11.97 19.58 -16.94
N PRO A 166 -13.24 19.85 -16.61
CA PRO A 166 -13.85 19.27 -15.40
C PRO A 166 -13.83 17.74 -15.44
N SER A 167 -13.71 17.12 -14.29
CA SER A 167 -13.80 15.66 -14.20
C SER A 167 -15.26 15.20 -14.26
N ARG A 168 -15.56 14.15 -15.02
CA ARG A 168 -16.88 13.52 -15.05
C ARG A 168 -17.05 12.64 -13.80
N ARG A 169 -18.13 12.88 -13.02
CA ARG A 169 -18.44 12.08 -11.83
C ARG A 169 -18.85 10.67 -12.22
N ALA A 170 -18.31 9.68 -11.52
CA ALA A 170 -18.72 8.28 -11.58
C ALA A 170 -18.72 7.70 -10.16
N TYR A 171 -19.56 6.71 -9.89
CA TYR A 171 -19.67 6.10 -8.58
C TYR A 171 -19.27 4.63 -8.61
N ILE A 172 -18.47 4.22 -7.63
CA ILE A 172 -18.09 2.81 -7.44
C ILE A 172 -18.66 2.35 -6.10
N PRO A 173 -19.40 1.22 -6.05
CA PRO A 173 -19.95 0.69 -4.81
C PRO A 173 -18.82 0.23 -3.88
N LYS A 174 -18.92 0.62 -2.59
CA LYS A 174 -18.06 0.10 -1.52
C LYS A 174 -18.62 -1.20 -0.96
N PRO A 175 -17.78 -2.03 -0.29
CA PRO A 175 -18.24 -3.26 0.35
C PRO A 175 -19.31 -3.04 1.46
N ASP A 176 -19.36 -1.84 2.03
CA ASP A 176 -20.31 -1.40 3.06
C ASP A 176 -21.64 -0.85 2.50
N GLY A 177 -21.85 -0.96 1.18
CA GLY A 177 -23.05 -0.46 0.49
C GLY A 177 -23.01 1.03 0.14
N ARG A 178 -22.07 1.81 0.67
CA ARG A 178 -21.88 3.22 0.28
C ARG A 178 -21.25 3.32 -1.09
N GLN A 179 -21.40 4.46 -1.74
CA GLN A 179 -20.77 4.74 -3.02
C GLN A 179 -19.50 5.58 -2.82
N ARG A 180 -18.48 5.30 -3.63
CA ARG A 180 -17.27 6.12 -3.71
C ARG A 180 -17.36 7.01 -4.94
N PRO A 181 -17.38 8.33 -4.79
CA PRO A 181 -17.35 9.23 -5.93
C PRO A 181 -15.95 9.23 -6.57
N LEU A 182 -15.90 9.07 -7.88
CA LEU A 182 -14.67 9.19 -8.68
C LEU A 182 -14.82 10.31 -9.71
N GLY A 183 -13.73 11.03 -9.97
CA GLY A 183 -13.63 11.98 -11.07
C GLY A 183 -12.88 11.38 -12.24
N VAL A 184 -13.56 11.15 -13.35
CA VAL A 184 -12.95 10.68 -14.59
C VAL A 184 -12.46 11.89 -15.37
N ALA A 185 -11.16 12.12 -15.40
CA ALA A 185 -10.53 13.22 -16.16
C ALA A 185 -10.58 12.96 -17.67
N ALA A 186 -10.55 14.02 -18.48
CA ALA A 186 -10.38 13.95 -19.92
C ALA A 186 -9.06 13.25 -20.30
N LEU A 187 -8.99 12.67 -21.50
CA LEU A 187 -7.82 11.88 -21.93
C LEU A 187 -6.54 12.73 -21.93
N GLU A 188 -6.59 13.92 -22.50
CA GLU A 188 -5.46 14.87 -22.50
C GLU A 188 -5.03 15.26 -21.09
N ASP A 189 -6.00 15.48 -20.18
CA ASP A 189 -5.70 15.77 -18.77
C ASP A 189 -4.98 14.61 -18.09
N LYS A 190 -5.40 13.36 -18.34
CA LYS A 190 -4.70 12.16 -17.84
C LYS A 190 -3.25 12.12 -18.34
N MET A 191 -3.01 12.46 -19.62
CA MET A 191 -1.67 12.47 -20.22
C MET A 191 -0.78 13.53 -19.57
N VAL A 192 -1.26 14.77 -19.49
CA VAL A 192 -0.48 15.89 -18.94
C VAL A 192 -0.22 15.71 -17.44
N GLN A 193 -1.24 15.26 -16.68
CA GLN A 193 -1.09 14.94 -15.26
C GLN A 193 -0.05 13.85 -15.03
N ARG A 194 -0.06 12.79 -15.86
CA ARG A 194 0.91 11.69 -15.74
C ARG A 194 2.32 12.17 -16.05
N ALA A 195 2.49 12.94 -17.13
CA ALA A 195 3.79 13.53 -17.49
C ALA A 195 4.33 14.42 -16.37
N ALA A 196 3.47 15.30 -15.81
CA ALA A 196 3.84 16.17 -14.68
C ALA A 196 4.18 15.35 -13.42
N THR A 197 3.44 14.26 -13.15
CA THR A 197 3.71 13.36 -12.01
C THR A 197 5.10 12.73 -12.12
N GLU A 198 5.52 12.30 -13.31
CA GLU A 198 6.87 11.75 -13.52
C GLU A 198 7.96 12.79 -13.24
N VAL A 199 7.76 14.04 -13.65
CA VAL A 199 8.70 15.14 -13.37
C VAL A 199 8.78 15.43 -11.87
N LEU A 200 7.64 15.56 -11.21
CA LEU A 200 7.56 15.87 -9.77
C LEU A 200 8.06 14.72 -8.90
N ASN A 201 7.87 13.47 -9.31
CA ASN A 201 8.41 12.31 -8.60
C ASN A 201 9.96 12.32 -8.57
N ALA A 202 10.63 12.93 -9.55
CA ALA A 202 12.09 13.06 -9.50
C ALA A 202 12.56 13.88 -8.28
N ILE A 203 11.72 14.76 -7.75
CA ILE A 203 11.98 15.60 -6.59
C ILE A 203 11.42 14.93 -5.32
N TYR A 204 10.11 14.69 -5.26
CA TYR A 204 9.43 14.31 -4.03
C TYR A 204 9.76 12.90 -3.55
N GLU A 205 10.15 11.96 -4.43
CA GLU A 205 10.62 10.64 -4.00
C GLU A 205 11.93 10.69 -3.19
N VAL A 206 12.68 11.76 -3.31
CA VAL A 206 13.86 12.04 -2.49
C VAL A 206 13.48 12.57 -1.11
N ASP A 207 12.40 13.37 -1.05
CA ASP A 207 11.96 14.04 0.17
C ASP A 207 11.11 13.12 1.07
N PHE A 208 10.29 12.26 0.47
CA PHE A 208 9.38 11.38 1.21
C PHE A 208 10.10 10.46 2.17
N LEU A 209 9.62 10.40 3.41
CA LEU A 209 10.20 9.57 4.45
C LEU A 209 10.00 8.07 4.20
N GLY A 210 10.88 7.25 4.75
CA GLY A 210 10.94 5.82 4.52
C GLY A 210 9.69 5.06 4.98
N PHE A 211 8.96 5.56 5.95
CA PHE A 211 7.75 4.94 6.47
C PHE A 211 6.46 5.26 5.68
N SER A 212 6.55 6.11 4.65
CA SER A 212 5.47 6.39 3.72
C SER A 212 5.58 5.46 2.50
N TYR A 213 4.54 4.67 2.22
CA TYR A 213 4.58 3.62 1.19
C TYR A 213 3.57 3.84 0.06
N GLY A 214 2.34 4.27 0.36
CA GLY A 214 1.23 4.31 -0.60
C GLY A 214 1.48 5.25 -1.79
N PHE A 215 1.06 4.84 -2.99
CA PHE A 215 1.14 5.61 -4.24
C PHE A 215 2.55 6.03 -4.66
N ARG A 216 3.58 5.38 -4.15
CA ARG A 216 4.97 5.71 -4.46
C ARG A 216 5.60 4.68 -5.40
N PRO A 217 6.38 5.12 -6.42
CA PRO A 217 7.08 4.22 -7.32
C PRO A 217 8.00 3.25 -6.56
N GLY A 218 7.94 1.96 -6.89
CA GLY A 218 8.78 0.93 -6.28
C GLY A 218 8.39 0.53 -4.85
N ARG A 219 7.33 1.11 -4.28
CA ARG A 219 6.79 0.75 -2.96
C ARG A 219 5.57 -0.15 -3.08
N GLN A 220 5.50 -1.16 -2.24
CA GLN A 220 4.43 -2.17 -2.26
C GLN A 220 3.77 -2.30 -0.89
N ALA A 221 2.48 -2.69 -0.89
CA ALA A 221 1.72 -2.91 0.33
C ALA A 221 2.37 -3.94 1.26
N HIS A 222 3.00 -4.97 0.70
CA HIS A 222 3.68 -5.98 1.49
C HIS A 222 4.91 -5.43 2.22
N GLN A 223 5.59 -4.42 1.69
CA GLN A 223 6.70 -3.75 2.38
C GLN A 223 6.20 -2.98 3.61
N ALA A 224 5.06 -2.28 3.49
CA ALA A 224 4.42 -1.60 4.62
C ALA A 224 3.97 -2.60 5.70
N LEU A 225 3.34 -3.71 5.29
CA LEU A 225 2.93 -4.80 6.19
C LEU A 225 4.12 -5.44 6.92
N ASP A 226 5.25 -5.62 6.23
CA ASP A 226 6.45 -6.21 6.81
C ASP A 226 7.16 -5.22 7.74
N ALA A 227 7.25 -3.94 7.37
CA ALA A 227 7.79 -2.89 8.23
C ALA A 227 7.00 -2.78 9.55
N LEU A 228 5.67 -2.82 9.47
CA LEU A 228 4.80 -2.80 10.65
C LEU A 228 5.03 -4.05 11.53
N ALA A 229 5.07 -5.24 10.94
CA ALA A 229 5.28 -6.48 11.68
C ALA A 229 6.65 -6.53 12.36
N ILE A 230 7.71 -6.11 11.66
CA ILE A 230 9.06 -6.03 12.19
C ILE A 230 9.15 -4.97 13.30
N GLY A 231 8.60 -3.79 13.06
CA GLY A 231 8.59 -2.71 14.05
C GLY A 231 7.94 -3.15 15.37
N ILE A 232 6.74 -3.72 15.33
CA ILE A 232 6.05 -4.20 16.55
C ILE A 232 6.80 -5.37 17.21
N ARG A 233 7.40 -6.27 16.43
CA ARG A 233 8.07 -7.46 16.98
C ARG A 233 9.40 -7.14 17.66
N PHE A 234 10.21 -6.27 17.07
CA PHE A 234 11.58 -6.01 17.53
C PHE A 234 11.72 -4.76 18.40
N ARG A 235 10.72 -3.87 18.39
CA ARG A 235 10.64 -2.72 19.28
C ARG A 235 9.73 -3.03 20.47
N LYS A 236 9.85 -2.24 21.52
CA LYS A 236 9.06 -2.38 22.76
C LYS A 236 7.64 -1.80 22.60
N ILE A 237 6.99 -2.10 21.46
CA ILE A 237 5.65 -1.57 21.18
C ILE A 237 4.60 -2.31 22.00
N SER A 238 3.76 -1.53 22.72
CA SER A 238 2.65 -2.02 23.56
C SER A 238 1.31 -1.35 23.23
N TRP A 239 1.32 -0.27 22.46
CA TRP A 239 0.14 0.50 22.06
C TRP A 239 0.17 0.78 20.58
N ILE A 240 -0.99 0.68 19.94
CA ILE A 240 -1.19 0.98 18.52
C ILE A 240 -2.28 2.03 18.38
N LEU A 241 -1.96 3.12 17.71
CA LEU A 241 -2.92 4.08 17.18
C LEU A 241 -3.18 3.70 15.72
N ASP A 242 -4.37 3.14 15.48
CA ASP A 242 -4.93 2.85 14.15
C ASP A 242 -5.75 4.07 13.73
N ALA A 243 -5.34 4.79 12.67
CA ALA A 243 -5.89 6.09 12.35
C ALA A 243 -6.26 6.20 10.85
N ASP A 244 -7.45 6.71 10.59
CA ASP A 244 -8.02 6.96 9.27
C ASP A 244 -8.39 8.45 9.14
N VAL A 245 -8.09 9.07 8.00
CA VAL A 245 -8.44 10.48 7.73
C VAL A 245 -9.81 10.54 7.08
N GLN A 246 -10.74 11.28 7.69
CA GLN A 246 -12.09 11.41 7.17
C GLN A 246 -12.12 12.21 5.87
N GLY A 247 -12.61 11.59 4.78
CA GLY A 247 -12.80 12.27 3.49
C GLY A 247 -11.53 12.94 2.95
N TYR A 248 -10.37 12.29 3.10
CA TYR A 248 -9.07 12.89 2.88
C TYR A 248 -8.93 13.64 1.56
N PHE A 249 -9.27 13.01 0.43
CA PHE A 249 -9.15 13.63 -0.89
C PHE A 249 -10.06 14.86 -1.07
N ASP A 250 -11.19 14.88 -0.40
CA ASP A 250 -12.16 15.98 -0.46
C ASP A 250 -11.79 17.12 0.51
N SER A 251 -10.92 16.85 1.51
CA SER A 251 -10.53 17.80 2.56
C SER A 251 -9.23 18.56 2.25
N ILE A 252 -8.55 18.26 1.15
CA ILE A 252 -7.27 18.90 0.79
C ILE A 252 -7.50 20.39 0.50
N ASP A 253 -6.94 21.27 1.33
CA ASP A 253 -6.99 22.72 1.10
C ASP A 253 -6.05 23.13 -0.03
N HIS A 254 -6.57 23.83 -1.04
CA HIS A 254 -5.81 24.24 -2.23
C HIS A 254 -4.70 25.23 -1.91
N ASN A 255 -4.91 26.13 -0.95
CA ASN A 255 -3.92 27.15 -0.57
C ASN A 255 -2.74 26.49 0.14
N TRP A 256 -3.02 25.59 1.07
CA TRP A 256 -1.96 24.81 1.72
C TRP A 256 -1.23 23.91 0.73
N MET A 257 -1.96 23.26 -0.19
CA MET A 257 -1.34 22.42 -1.21
C MET A 257 -0.33 23.24 -2.05
N VAL A 258 -0.72 24.41 -2.50
CA VAL A 258 0.17 25.28 -3.28
C VAL A 258 1.38 25.72 -2.46
N LYS A 259 1.18 26.17 -1.21
CA LYS A 259 2.28 26.52 -0.31
C LYS A 259 3.26 25.36 -0.11
N PHE A 260 2.76 24.13 0.09
CA PHE A 260 3.62 22.95 0.22
C PHE A 260 4.40 22.66 -1.07
N MET A 261 3.77 22.78 -2.22
CA MET A 261 4.47 22.64 -3.49
C MET A 261 5.56 23.68 -3.68
N GLU A 262 5.32 24.93 -3.25
CA GLU A 262 6.26 26.05 -3.38
C GLU A 262 7.55 25.87 -2.55
N HIS A 263 7.58 24.97 -1.59
CA HIS A 263 8.82 24.62 -0.88
C HIS A 263 9.89 24.03 -1.81
N ARG A 264 9.47 23.27 -2.83
CA ARG A 264 10.39 22.60 -3.77
C ARG A 264 10.25 23.10 -5.21
N VAL A 265 9.10 23.63 -5.57
CA VAL A 265 8.77 24.04 -6.94
C VAL A 265 8.59 25.55 -6.99
N SER A 266 9.49 26.25 -7.68
CA SER A 266 9.37 27.68 -7.98
C SER A 266 9.00 27.94 -9.45
N ASP A 267 8.87 26.91 -10.29
CA ASP A 267 8.40 27.01 -11.66
C ASP A 267 6.93 27.44 -11.69
N LYS A 268 6.71 28.72 -12.04
CA LYS A 268 5.37 29.34 -12.09
C LYS A 268 4.43 28.64 -13.08
N ARG A 269 4.97 28.06 -14.17
CA ARG A 269 4.17 27.36 -15.19
C ARG A 269 3.67 26.01 -14.62
N MET A 270 4.54 25.27 -13.93
CA MET A 270 4.18 24.02 -13.27
C MET A 270 3.14 24.26 -12.16
N LEU A 271 3.35 25.25 -11.30
CA LEU A 271 2.38 25.61 -10.25
C LEU A 271 1.03 26.06 -10.81
N ARG A 272 1.04 26.83 -11.92
CA ARG A 272 -0.20 27.24 -12.62
C ARG A 272 -0.96 26.03 -13.16
N LEU A 273 -0.24 25.04 -13.68
CA LEU A 273 -0.84 23.80 -14.19
C LEU A 273 -1.53 23.02 -13.07
N ILE A 274 -0.88 22.87 -11.92
CA ILE A 274 -1.47 22.23 -10.74
C ILE A 274 -2.71 22.98 -10.26
N LYS A 275 -2.62 24.33 -10.17
CA LYS A 275 -3.77 25.18 -9.80
C LYS A 275 -4.96 25.00 -10.77
N LYS A 276 -4.70 24.84 -12.08
CA LYS A 276 -5.76 24.57 -13.07
C LYS A 276 -6.47 23.26 -12.78
N TRP A 277 -5.75 22.19 -12.46
CA TRP A 277 -6.36 20.89 -12.14
C TRP A 277 -7.15 20.89 -10.82
N LEU A 278 -6.64 21.55 -9.80
CA LEU A 278 -7.35 21.66 -8.51
C LEU A 278 -8.67 22.43 -8.66
N LYS A 279 -8.71 23.44 -9.54
CA LYS A 279 -9.90 24.30 -9.79
C LYS A 279 -10.79 23.84 -10.95
N ALA A 280 -10.45 22.75 -11.65
CA ALA A 280 -11.19 22.32 -12.84
C ALA A 280 -12.67 21.95 -12.56
N GLY A 281 -12.99 21.58 -11.34
CA GLY A 281 -14.33 21.20 -10.93
C GLY A 281 -14.74 19.80 -11.39
N VAL A 282 -16.00 19.48 -11.14
CA VAL A 282 -16.60 18.20 -11.47
C VAL A 282 -17.93 18.42 -12.18
N ILE A 283 -18.22 17.59 -13.17
CA ILE A 283 -19.55 17.54 -13.82
C ILE A 283 -20.27 16.27 -13.34
N GLU A 284 -21.48 16.47 -12.82
CA GLU A 284 -22.39 15.42 -12.39
C GLU A 284 -23.79 15.73 -12.95
N ASP A 285 -24.38 14.77 -13.65
CA ASP A 285 -25.69 14.89 -14.30
C ASP A 285 -25.84 16.19 -15.13
N GLY A 286 -24.78 16.55 -15.86
CA GLY A 286 -24.74 17.74 -16.70
C GLY A 286 -24.52 19.06 -15.94
N LYS A 287 -24.49 19.05 -14.61
CA LYS A 287 -24.26 20.25 -13.79
C LYS A 287 -22.78 20.34 -13.40
N TRP A 288 -22.17 21.49 -13.67
CA TRP A 288 -20.82 21.77 -13.22
C TRP A 288 -20.81 22.30 -11.78
N THR A 289 -19.91 21.74 -10.97
CA THR A 289 -19.69 22.17 -9.59
C THR A 289 -18.22 22.59 -9.44
N ALA A 290 -18.00 23.78 -8.89
CA ALA A 290 -16.66 24.25 -8.57
C ALA A 290 -16.02 23.38 -7.50
N SER A 291 -14.70 23.18 -7.60
CA SER A 291 -13.91 22.52 -6.55
C SER A 291 -13.19 23.61 -5.75
N GLU A 292 -13.74 23.97 -4.58
CA GLU A 292 -13.11 24.94 -3.67
C GLU A 292 -12.05 24.29 -2.80
N ALA A 293 -12.22 23.01 -2.50
CA ALA A 293 -11.28 22.16 -1.79
C ALA A 293 -11.23 20.77 -2.44
N GLY A 294 -10.26 19.98 -2.04
CA GLY A 294 -10.09 18.62 -2.48
C GLY A 294 -9.29 18.46 -3.77
N SER A 295 -8.94 17.21 -4.03
CA SER A 295 -8.32 16.79 -5.29
C SER A 295 -9.20 15.70 -5.90
N PRO A 296 -9.57 15.78 -7.20
CA PRO A 296 -10.49 14.82 -7.80
C PRO A 296 -10.00 13.39 -7.60
N GLN A 297 -10.75 12.58 -6.85
CA GLN A 297 -10.41 11.18 -6.64
C GLN A 297 -10.50 10.44 -7.98
N GLY A 298 -9.37 9.94 -8.47
CA GLY A 298 -9.24 9.29 -9.79
C GLY A 298 -8.44 10.06 -10.83
N ALA A 299 -8.04 11.31 -10.57
CA ALA A 299 -7.09 12.02 -11.41
C ALA A 299 -5.67 11.47 -11.24
N SER A 300 -4.89 11.41 -12.33
CA SER A 300 -3.56 10.76 -12.32
C SER A 300 -2.54 11.43 -11.40
N ILE A 301 -2.69 12.72 -11.13
CA ILE A 301 -1.76 13.47 -10.25
C ILE A 301 -2.20 13.45 -8.77
N SER A 302 -3.48 13.18 -8.47
CA SER A 302 -4.02 13.27 -7.11
C SER A 302 -3.28 12.41 -6.08
N PRO A 303 -2.82 11.19 -6.38
CA PRO A 303 -2.03 10.39 -5.44
C PRO A 303 -0.71 11.04 -5.02
N LEU A 304 -0.01 11.70 -5.96
CA LEU A 304 1.21 12.44 -5.64
C LEU A 304 0.91 13.67 -4.79
N LEU A 305 -0.09 14.47 -5.17
CA LEU A 305 -0.48 15.66 -4.40
C LEU A 305 -0.91 15.28 -2.98
N ALA A 306 -1.68 14.20 -2.83
CA ALA A 306 -2.05 13.65 -1.54
C ALA A 306 -0.82 13.28 -0.69
N ASN A 307 0.17 12.61 -1.27
CA ASN A 307 1.41 12.30 -0.57
C ASN A 307 2.21 13.56 -0.19
N VAL A 308 2.27 14.56 -1.06
CA VAL A 308 2.93 15.84 -0.75
C VAL A 308 2.23 16.52 0.43
N TYR A 309 0.91 16.56 0.43
CA TYR A 309 0.15 17.17 1.53
C TYR A 309 0.43 16.48 2.87
N LEU A 310 0.32 15.15 2.93
CA LEU A 310 0.60 14.41 4.16
C LEU A 310 2.07 14.42 4.55
N HIS A 311 2.99 14.55 3.60
CA HIS A 311 4.40 14.70 3.91
C HIS A 311 4.66 15.92 4.81
N TYR A 312 4.07 17.08 4.48
CA TYR A 312 4.24 18.30 5.27
C TYR A 312 3.34 18.34 6.51
N VAL A 313 2.11 17.83 6.40
CA VAL A 313 1.16 17.87 7.53
C VAL A 313 1.46 16.80 8.56
N LEU A 314 1.72 15.57 8.13
CA LEU A 314 1.86 14.40 9.00
C LEU A 314 3.31 13.91 9.11
N ASP A 315 3.96 13.56 7.98
CA ASP A 315 5.19 12.78 8.02
C ASP A 315 6.33 13.51 8.72
N LEU A 316 6.64 14.75 8.30
CA LEU A 316 7.71 15.55 8.90
C LEU A 316 7.40 15.90 10.36
N TRP A 317 6.15 16.25 10.65
CA TRP A 317 5.72 16.55 12.00
C TRP A 317 5.81 15.33 12.94
N ALA A 318 5.30 14.19 12.50
CA ALA A 318 5.34 12.96 13.30
C ALA A 318 6.77 12.47 13.52
N HIS A 319 7.65 12.64 12.51
CA HIS A 319 9.06 12.33 12.65
C HIS A 319 9.75 13.22 13.71
N GLN A 320 9.50 14.55 13.70
CA GLN A 320 10.02 15.46 14.70
C GLN A 320 9.42 15.19 16.09
N TRP A 321 8.11 14.94 16.16
CA TRP A 321 7.43 14.63 17.41
C TRP A 321 8.04 13.36 18.05
N ARG A 322 8.27 12.32 17.27
CA ARG A 322 8.93 11.09 17.72
C ARG A 322 10.32 11.36 18.33
N GLN A 323 11.08 12.25 17.72
CA GLN A 323 12.44 12.57 18.20
C GLN A 323 12.46 13.47 19.45
N ARG A 324 11.52 14.39 19.57
CA ARG A 324 11.55 15.43 20.60
C ARG A 324 10.67 15.13 21.82
N HIS A 325 9.57 14.42 21.62
CA HIS A 325 8.53 14.28 22.63
C HIS A 325 8.32 12.84 23.12
N ALA A 326 8.69 11.84 22.32
CA ALA A 326 8.53 10.45 22.73
C ALA A 326 9.54 10.09 23.82
N ARG A 327 9.04 9.41 24.86
CA ARG A 327 9.86 8.85 25.96
C ARG A 327 10.32 7.43 25.66
N GLY A 328 9.63 6.74 24.77
CA GLY A 328 9.91 5.37 24.38
C GLY A 328 9.97 5.16 22.87
N ASP A 329 10.03 3.88 22.49
CA ASP A 329 10.04 3.50 21.07
C ASP A 329 8.74 3.92 20.38
N VAL A 330 8.86 4.56 19.21
CA VAL A 330 7.72 4.91 18.33
C VAL A 330 8.00 4.45 16.92
N ILE A 331 7.07 3.72 16.33
CA ILE A 331 7.09 3.30 14.91
C ILE A 331 5.95 3.96 14.16
N ILE A 332 6.17 4.27 12.90
CA ILE A 332 5.17 4.87 12.02
C ILE A 332 5.16 4.09 10.70
N VAL A 333 3.98 3.73 10.21
CA VAL A 333 3.79 3.13 8.88
C VAL A 333 2.57 3.77 8.25
N ARG A 334 2.74 4.37 7.07
CA ARG A 334 1.66 5.04 6.34
C ARG A 334 1.49 4.48 4.93
N TRP A 335 0.25 4.23 4.55
CA TRP A 335 -0.16 3.89 3.21
C TRP A 335 -1.24 4.88 2.74
N ALA A 336 -0.85 5.87 1.96
CA ALA A 336 -1.73 6.99 1.59
C ALA A 336 -2.30 7.70 2.83
N ASP A 337 -3.59 7.72 3.01
CA ASP A 337 -4.35 8.27 4.14
C ASP A 337 -4.52 7.31 5.32
N ASP A 338 -4.28 6.01 5.11
CA ASP A 338 -4.34 4.96 6.13
C ASP A 338 -2.97 4.83 6.82
N PHE A 339 -2.90 5.00 8.15
CA PHE A 339 -1.63 4.92 8.85
C PHE A 339 -1.76 4.34 10.26
N VAL A 340 -0.68 3.68 10.68
CA VAL A 340 -0.56 3.04 11.98
C VAL A 340 0.66 3.59 12.70
N VAL A 341 0.47 4.00 13.95
CA VAL A 341 1.56 4.44 14.83
C VAL A 341 1.63 3.53 16.04
N GLY A 342 2.79 2.94 16.29
CA GLY A 342 3.02 2.10 17.45
C GLY A 342 3.85 2.82 18.52
N PHE A 343 3.49 2.64 19.78
CA PHE A 343 4.14 3.28 20.93
C PHE A 343 4.52 2.27 22.00
N GLN A 344 5.62 2.55 22.69
CA GLN A 344 6.00 1.79 23.88
C GLN A 344 5.10 2.14 25.06
N HIS A 345 4.83 3.43 25.29
CA HIS A 345 4.09 3.96 26.43
C HIS A 345 2.71 4.50 26.03
N GLU A 346 1.71 4.23 26.87
CA GLU A 346 0.35 4.72 26.68
C GLU A 346 0.25 6.24 26.68
N GLU A 347 0.99 6.88 27.56
CA GLU A 347 1.02 8.34 27.70
C GLU A 347 1.54 9.00 26.41
N ASP A 348 2.58 8.43 25.79
CA ASP A 348 3.09 8.92 24.51
C ASP A 348 2.03 8.79 23.42
N ALA A 349 1.29 7.68 23.40
CA ALA A 349 0.21 7.48 22.44
C ALA A 349 -0.94 8.49 22.62
N LYS A 350 -1.36 8.74 23.86
CA LYS A 350 -2.40 9.74 24.18
C LYS A 350 -1.97 11.16 23.83
N ARG A 351 -0.73 11.53 24.17
CA ARG A 351 -0.17 12.86 23.83
C ARG A 351 -0.04 13.05 22.32
N PHE A 352 0.46 12.02 21.63
CA PHE A 352 0.55 12.06 20.17
C PHE A 352 -0.83 12.20 19.52
N HIS A 353 -1.83 11.43 19.96
CA HIS A 353 -3.19 11.48 19.43
C HIS A 353 -3.82 12.87 19.60
N ALA A 354 -3.70 13.49 20.80
CA ALA A 354 -4.19 14.84 21.04
C ALA A 354 -3.49 15.87 20.13
N ALA A 355 -2.16 15.84 20.09
CA ALA A 355 -1.37 16.74 19.25
C ALA A 355 -1.63 16.54 17.74
N LEU A 356 -1.90 15.30 17.30
CA LEU A 356 -2.27 14.98 15.94
C LEU A 356 -3.63 15.59 15.55
N HIS A 357 -4.61 15.53 16.46
CA HIS A 357 -5.91 16.14 16.25
C HIS A 357 -5.79 17.65 16.00
N ASP A 358 -5.03 18.36 16.86
CA ASP A 358 -4.79 19.80 16.71
C ASP A 358 -4.01 20.12 15.43
N ARG A 359 -3.02 19.30 15.11
CA ARG A 359 -2.25 19.42 13.87
C ARG A 359 -3.14 19.29 12.64
N PHE A 360 -4.01 18.29 12.59
CA PHE A 360 -4.90 18.07 11.45
C PHE A 360 -5.92 19.18 11.30
N LYS A 361 -6.51 19.65 12.40
CA LYS A 361 -7.44 20.78 12.40
C LYS A 361 -6.83 22.03 11.76
N LYS A 362 -5.54 22.32 12.01
CA LYS A 362 -4.81 23.45 11.42
C LYS A 362 -4.74 23.38 9.90
N PHE A 363 -4.75 22.17 9.32
CA PHE A 363 -4.63 21.95 7.89
C PHE A 363 -5.90 21.36 7.26
N SER A 364 -7.05 21.71 7.81
CA SER A 364 -8.38 21.32 7.29
C SER A 364 -8.61 19.80 7.20
N LEU A 365 -7.82 18.99 7.92
CA LEU A 365 -8.00 17.55 8.01
C LEU A 365 -8.72 17.17 9.30
N LYS A 366 -9.42 16.02 9.26
CA LYS A 366 -10.11 15.45 10.43
C LYS A 366 -9.82 13.97 10.53
N LEU A 367 -9.56 13.49 11.75
CA LEU A 367 -9.52 12.05 12.03
C LEU A 367 -10.94 11.48 12.01
N HIS A 368 -11.11 10.27 11.47
CA HIS A 368 -12.40 9.59 11.48
C HIS A 368 -12.70 9.09 12.90
N PRO A 369 -13.77 9.57 13.58
CA PRO A 369 -13.99 9.32 15.00
C PRO A 369 -14.18 7.83 15.33
N GLU A 370 -14.91 7.10 14.50
CA GLU A 370 -15.23 5.69 14.73
C GLU A 370 -14.10 4.72 14.32
N LYS A 371 -13.24 5.13 13.39
CA LYS A 371 -12.17 4.26 12.87
C LYS A 371 -10.83 4.53 13.54
N THR A 372 -10.63 5.71 14.12
CA THR A 372 -9.41 6.03 14.86
C THR A 372 -9.49 5.42 16.25
N ARG A 373 -8.59 4.48 16.54
CA ARG A 373 -8.60 3.73 17.80
C ARG A 373 -7.21 3.62 18.38
N LEU A 374 -7.12 3.82 19.70
CA LEU A 374 -5.93 3.50 20.47
C LEU A 374 -6.14 2.16 21.18
N ILE A 375 -5.34 1.16 20.83
CA ILE A 375 -5.49 -0.20 21.32
C ILE A 375 -4.20 -0.71 21.99
N ARG A 376 -4.36 -1.59 22.98
CA ARG A 376 -3.24 -2.30 23.60
C ARG A 376 -2.85 -3.49 22.72
N PHE A 377 -1.65 -3.45 22.14
CA PHE A 377 -1.20 -4.44 21.16
C PHE A 377 0.32 -4.63 21.23
N GLY A 378 0.80 -5.87 21.25
CA GLY A 378 2.22 -6.17 21.25
C GLY A 378 2.56 -7.39 22.09
N ARG A 379 3.85 -7.52 22.43
CA ARG A 379 4.39 -8.69 23.13
C ARG A 379 3.70 -8.98 24.47
N PHE A 380 3.33 -7.94 25.18
CA PHE A 380 2.74 -8.05 26.52
C PHE A 380 1.21 -7.98 26.53
N ALA A 381 0.60 -7.66 25.38
CA ALA A 381 -0.83 -7.40 25.28
C ALA A 381 -1.69 -8.57 25.80
N GLN A 382 -1.28 -9.82 25.59
CA GLN A 382 -2.05 -10.99 26.09
C GLN A 382 -2.04 -11.10 27.61
N ARG A 383 -0.89 -10.86 28.24
CA ARG A 383 -0.74 -10.85 29.70
C ARG A 383 -1.53 -9.70 30.32
N ASP A 384 -1.36 -8.53 29.75
CA ASP A 384 -1.94 -7.30 30.30
C ASP A 384 -3.46 -7.25 30.11
N CYS A 385 -3.96 -7.78 28.98
CA CYS A 385 -5.39 -7.93 28.69
C CYS A 385 -6.11 -8.80 29.73
N ARG A 386 -5.49 -9.93 30.16
CA ARG A 386 -6.04 -10.79 31.22
C ARG A 386 -6.00 -10.11 32.58
N ARG A 387 -4.90 -9.42 32.90
CA ARG A 387 -4.66 -8.85 34.24
C ARG A 387 -5.41 -7.55 34.48
N ILE A 388 -5.52 -6.68 33.47
CA ILE A 388 -6.05 -5.32 33.61
C ILE A 388 -7.47 -5.24 33.06
N ASP A 389 -7.72 -5.81 31.87
CA ASP A 389 -9.00 -5.63 31.16
C ASP A 389 -9.98 -6.80 31.40
N GLY A 390 -9.57 -7.88 32.10
CA GLY A 390 -10.38 -9.08 32.30
C GLY A 390 -10.73 -9.84 31.01
N ARG A 391 -10.12 -9.49 29.88
CA ARG A 391 -10.38 -10.09 28.57
C ARG A 391 -9.44 -11.25 28.29
N ASN A 392 -9.95 -12.30 27.64
CA ASN A 392 -9.14 -13.48 27.30
C ASN A 392 -8.23 -13.27 26.08
N LYS A 393 -8.52 -12.29 25.22
CA LYS A 393 -7.77 -12.06 23.98
C LYS A 393 -7.48 -10.57 23.80
N PRO A 394 -6.26 -10.23 23.34
CA PRO A 394 -5.91 -8.87 22.95
C PRO A 394 -6.80 -8.35 21.81
N GLU A 395 -6.91 -7.05 21.73
CA GLU A 395 -7.55 -6.38 20.61
C GLU A 395 -6.80 -6.62 19.30
N THR A 396 -7.48 -6.38 18.20
CA THR A 396 -6.96 -6.53 16.85
C THR A 396 -7.21 -5.25 16.06
N PHE A 397 -6.39 -4.98 15.06
CA PHE A 397 -6.61 -3.89 14.13
C PHE A 397 -6.48 -4.35 12.69
N ASN A 398 -7.08 -3.58 11.79
CA ASN A 398 -7.09 -3.86 10.37
C ASN A 398 -6.16 -2.90 9.62
N PHE A 399 -5.25 -3.45 8.83
CA PHE A 399 -4.38 -2.63 7.99
C PHE A 399 -4.12 -3.33 6.65
N LEU A 400 -4.29 -2.61 5.54
CA LEU A 400 -4.06 -3.10 4.17
C LEU A 400 -4.73 -4.46 3.88
N GLY A 401 -5.96 -4.65 4.32
CA GLY A 401 -6.75 -5.86 4.03
C GLY A 401 -6.43 -7.06 4.90
N PHE A 402 -5.64 -6.89 5.95
CA PHE A 402 -5.33 -7.90 6.93
C PHE A 402 -5.71 -7.45 8.34
N THR A 403 -6.28 -8.37 9.10
CA THR A 403 -6.46 -8.24 10.55
C THR A 403 -5.17 -8.69 11.24
N HIS A 404 -4.59 -7.80 12.02
CA HIS A 404 -3.38 -8.03 12.80
C HIS A 404 -3.76 -8.52 14.19
N CYS A 405 -3.22 -9.67 14.60
CA CYS A 405 -3.50 -10.32 15.87
C CYS A 405 -2.19 -10.64 16.61
N CYS A 406 -2.18 -10.48 17.93
CA CYS A 406 -1.13 -11.00 18.78
C CYS A 406 -1.18 -12.52 18.80
N GLY A 407 -0.05 -13.18 18.67
CA GLY A 407 0.06 -14.63 18.73
C GLY A 407 1.45 -15.07 19.16
N VAL A 408 1.65 -16.38 19.17
CA VAL A 408 2.94 -17.02 19.43
C VAL A 408 3.30 -17.97 18.28
N ASN A 409 4.59 -18.12 18.02
CA ASN A 409 5.09 -19.13 17.09
C ASN A 409 5.19 -20.51 17.77
N GLN A 410 5.65 -21.53 17.02
CA GLN A 410 5.83 -22.89 17.54
C GLN A 410 6.79 -22.96 18.74
N ASN A 411 7.73 -22.04 18.85
CA ASN A 411 8.71 -21.96 19.93
C ASN A 411 8.24 -21.05 21.09
N GLY A 412 6.94 -20.75 21.20
CA GLY A 412 6.39 -19.91 22.27
C GLY A 412 6.76 -18.40 22.18
N LYS A 413 7.55 -17.97 21.18
CA LYS A 413 7.94 -16.57 21.04
C LYS A 413 6.81 -15.75 20.40
N PHE A 414 6.69 -14.49 20.81
CA PHE A 414 5.71 -13.55 20.26
C PHE A 414 5.83 -13.42 18.75
N GLN A 415 4.69 -13.49 18.08
CA GLN A 415 4.56 -13.32 16.63
C GLN A 415 3.27 -12.60 16.30
N ILE A 416 3.33 -11.69 15.32
CA ILE A 416 2.14 -11.06 14.77
C ILE A 416 1.57 -11.97 13.69
N ARG A 417 0.29 -12.34 13.84
CA ARG A 417 -0.47 -13.04 12.82
C ARG A 417 -1.21 -12.03 11.97
N ARG A 418 -1.07 -12.15 10.66
CA ARG A 418 -1.74 -11.32 9.66
C ARG A 418 -2.73 -12.22 8.92
N ILE A 419 -4.01 -12.04 9.19
CA ILE A 419 -5.10 -12.86 8.67
C ILE A 419 -5.93 -11.99 7.73
N THR A 420 -6.29 -12.51 6.56
CA THR A 420 -7.17 -11.75 5.64
C THR A 420 -8.44 -11.31 6.35
N MET A 421 -8.81 -10.04 6.22
CA MET A 421 -10.05 -9.50 6.77
C MET A 421 -11.26 -10.28 6.27
N LYS A 422 -12.17 -10.62 7.20
CA LYS A 422 -13.38 -11.41 6.92
C LYS A 422 -14.27 -10.73 5.89
N GLU A 423 -14.41 -9.42 5.98
CA GLU A 423 -15.22 -8.60 5.07
C GLU A 423 -14.68 -8.66 3.64
N ARG A 424 -13.36 -8.51 3.47
CA ARG A 424 -12.71 -8.59 2.14
C ARG A 424 -12.78 -10.02 1.56
N PHE A 425 -12.59 -11.03 2.40
CA PHE A 425 -12.75 -12.43 2.01
C PHE A 425 -14.16 -12.70 1.49
N ASN A 426 -15.19 -12.32 2.24
CA ASN A 426 -16.58 -12.51 1.87
C ASN A 426 -16.96 -11.70 0.63
N ALA A 427 -16.60 -10.43 0.56
CA ALA A 427 -16.86 -9.57 -0.61
C ALA A 427 -16.26 -10.18 -1.90
N LYS A 428 -15.01 -10.70 -1.83
CA LYS A 428 -14.39 -11.37 -2.98
C LYS A 428 -15.15 -12.63 -3.38
N LEU A 429 -15.59 -13.45 -2.44
CA LEU A 429 -16.40 -14.64 -2.73
C LEU A 429 -17.75 -14.27 -3.33
N HIS A 430 -18.40 -13.21 -2.84
CA HIS A 430 -19.65 -12.70 -3.44
C HIS A 430 -19.44 -12.26 -4.88
N GLY A 431 -18.38 -11.52 -5.18
CA GLY A 431 -18.02 -11.14 -6.55
C GLY A 431 -17.78 -12.34 -7.45
N VAL A 432 -17.03 -13.35 -6.98
CA VAL A 432 -16.82 -14.61 -7.72
C VAL A 432 -18.14 -15.32 -8.00
N LYS A 433 -19.03 -15.40 -7.03
CA LYS A 433 -20.36 -16.03 -7.19
C LYS A 433 -21.22 -15.30 -8.22
N ALA A 434 -21.26 -13.96 -8.16
CA ALA A 434 -22.02 -13.14 -9.12
C ALA A 434 -21.50 -13.31 -10.54
N GLU A 435 -20.19 -13.29 -10.72
CA GLU A 435 -19.56 -13.42 -12.03
C GLU A 435 -19.68 -14.85 -12.60
N LEU A 436 -19.60 -15.89 -11.77
CA LEU A 436 -19.88 -17.27 -12.19
C LEU A 436 -21.32 -17.45 -12.71
N ARG A 437 -22.29 -16.73 -12.13
CA ARG A 437 -23.68 -16.76 -12.64
C ARG A 437 -23.78 -16.19 -14.06
N LYS A 438 -23.11 -15.07 -14.32
CA LYS A 438 -23.07 -14.47 -15.68
C LYS A 438 -22.39 -15.40 -16.69
N ARG A 439 -21.39 -16.16 -16.24
CA ARG A 439 -20.60 -17.10 -17.07
C ARG A 439 -21.15 -18.52 -17.09
N MET A 440 -22.34 -18.75 -16.55
CA MET A 440 -22.89 -20.09 -16.36
C MET A 440 -22.93 -20.90 -17.67
N HIS A 441 -23.22 -20.27 -18.80
CA HIS A 441 -23.34 -20.91 -20.12
C HIS A 441 -22.02 -20.95 -20.91
N GLN A 442 -20.94 -20.32 -20.41
CA GLN A 442 -19.63 -20.44 -21.06
C GLN A 442 -19.07 -21.86 -20.92
N SER A 443 -18.12 -22.23 -21.77
CA SER A 443 -17.45 -23.52 -21.69
C SER A 443 -16.74 -23.72 -20.36
N ILE A 444 -16.56 -24.97 -19.91
CA ILE A 444 -15.82 -25.29 -18.68
C ILE A 444 -14.38 -24.75 -18.76
N ALA A 445 -13.76 -24.80 -19.93
CA ALA A 445 -12.40 -24.32 -20.16
C ALA A 445 -12.28 -22.78 -19.97
N GLU A 446 -13.24 -22.02 -20.46
CA GLU A 446 -13.28 -20.55 -20.27
C GLU A 446 -13.50 -20.17 -18.81
N GLN A 447 -14.46 -20.85 -18.14
CA GLN A 447 -14.69 -20.66 -16.70
C GLN A 447 -13.44 -21.01 -15.89
N ALA A 448 -12.77 -22.11 -16.23
CA ALA A 448 -11.54 -22.57 -15.61
C ALA A 448 -10.40 -21.56 -15.76
N LYS A 449 -10.18 -21.05 -16.97
CA LYS A 449 -9.16 -20.03 -17.27
C LYS A 449 -9.40 -18.76 -16.43
N TRP A 450 -10.66 -18.30 -16.41
CA TRP A 450 -11.03 -17.12 -15.61
C TRP A 450 -10.86 -17.36 -14.12
N LEU A 451 -11.38 -18.47 -13.55
CA LEU A 451 -11.24 -18.80 -12.14
C LEU A 451 -9.77 -18.98 -11.74
N GLY A 452 -8.96 -19.60 -12.59
CA GLY A 452 -7.53 -19.73 -12.37
C GLY A 452 -6.83 -18.38 -12.24
N SER A 453 -7.19 -17.39 -13.07
CA SER A 453 -6.65 -16.02 -12.95
C SER A 453 -7.12 -15.32 -11.67
N VAL A 454 -8.39 -15.47 -11.31
CA VAL A 454 -8.96 -14.89 -10.06
C VAL A 454 -8.26 -15.46 -8.82
N VAL A 455 -8.07 -16.79 -8.76
CA VAL A 455 -7.41 -17.44 -7.61
C VAL A 455 -5.92 -17.07 -7.55
N ARG A 456 -5.22 -17.01 -8.68
CA ARG A 456 -3.83 -16.52 -8.74
C ARG A 456 -3.71 -15.09 -8.24
N GLY A 457 -4.56 -14.18 -8.73
CA GLY A 457 -4.54 -12.79 -8.29
C GLY A 457 -4.82 -12.65 -6.78
N TYR A 458 -5.77 -13.43 -6.24
CA TYR A 458 -6.04 -13.46 -4.81
C TYR A 458 -4.83 -13.96 -4.02
N PHE A 459 -4.16 -15.03 -4.48
CA PHE A 459 -2.98 -15.57 -3.81
C PHE A 459 -1.77 -14.64 -3.89
N GLN A 460 -1.57 -13.92 -4.99
CA GLN A 460 -0.49 -12.94 -5.10
C GLN A 460 -0.54 -11.87 -4.01
N TYR A 461 -1.73 -11.50 -3.55
CA TYR A 461 -1.85 -10.52 -2.48
C TYR A 461 -1.91 -11.17 -1.09
N HIS A 462 -2.68 -12.24 -0.92
CA HIS A 462 -3.01 -12.80 0.38
C HIS A 462 -2.10 -13.95 0.85
N ALA A 463 -1.20 -14.46 -0.01
CA ALA A 463 -0.35 -15.61 0.32
C ALA A 463 0.88 -15.23 1.15
N ILE A 464 0.67 -14.53 2.26
CA ILE A 464 1.69 -14.16 3.24
C ILE A 464 1.83 -15.22 4.34
N PRO A 465 2.99 -15.31 5.01
CA PRO A 465 3.20 -16.23 6.12
C PRO A 465 2.13 -16.10 7.21
N GLY A 466 1.61 -17.24 7.66
CA GLY A 466 0.55 -17.32 8.65
C GLY A 466 -0.88 -17.34 8.10
N ASN A 467 -1.09 -17.04 6.81
CA ASN A 467 -2.44 -16.94 6.21
C ASN A 467 -2.87 -18.19 5.39
N TRP A 468 -2.10 -19.28 5.38
CA TRP A 468 -2.31 -20.45 4.52
C TRP A 468 -3.69 -21.11 4.68
N LYS A 469 -4.26 -21.14 5.90
CA LYS A 469 -5.59 -21.69 6.17
C LYS A 469 -6.68 -20.95 5.39
N ILE A 470 -6.58 -19.61 5.32
CA ILE A 470 -7.53 -18.77 4.59
C ILE A 470 -7.40 -18.95 3.07
N LEU A 471 -6.17 -19.15 2.56
CA LEU A 471 -5.96 -19.46 1.15
C LEU A 471 -6.62 -20.79 0.77
N GLY A 472 -6.45 -21.83 1.61
CA GLY A 472 -7.12 -23.12 1.44
C GLY A 472 -8.64 -22.99 1.47
N ALA A 473 -9.17 -22.27 2.45
CA ALA A 473 -10.59 -21.99 2.56
C ALA A 473 -11.14 -21.24 1.32
N PHE A 474 -10.41 -20.22 0.83
CA PHE A 474 -10.79 -19.48 -0.38
C PHE A 474 -10.88 -20.41 -1.60
N ARG A 475 -9.85 -21.21 -1.84
CA ARG A 475 -9.81 -22.17 -2.94
C ARG A 475 -10.98 -23.16 -2.88
N THR A 476 -11.23 -23.73 -1.69
CA THR A 476 -12.34 -24.66 -1.47
C THR A 476 -13.70 -24.03 -1.71
N GLN A 477 -13.92 -22.79 -1.24
CA GLN A 477 -15.19 -22.08 -1.47
C GLN A 477 -15.39 -21.74 -2.95
N VAL A 478 -14.35 -21.30 -3.66
CA VAL A 478 -14.40 -21.07 -5.12
C VAL A 478 -14.75 -22.37 -5.86
N THR A 479 -14.13 -23.50 -5.50
CA THR A 479 -14.43 -24.81 -6.08
C THR A 479 -15.88 -25.21 -5.83
N ARG A 480 -16.41 -25.01 -4.61
CA ARG A 480 -17.82 -25.30 -4.27
C ARG A 480 -18.79 -24.43 -5.06
N MET A 481 -18.49 -23.15 -5.25
CA MET A 481 -19.30 -22.25 -6.05
C MET A 481 -19.31 -22.66 -7.53
N TRP A 482 -18.16 -23.03 -8.06
CA TRP A 482 -18.03 -23.50 -9.43
C TRP A 482 -18.79 -24.81 -9.63
N TYR A 483 -18.63 -25.78 -8.73
CA TYR A 483 -19.40 -27.04 -8.72
C TYR A 483 -20.92 -26.80 -8.78
N LYS A 484 -21.44 -25.95 -7.88
CA LYS A 484 -22.87 -25.58 -7.86
C LYS A 484 -23.32 -24.89 -9.16
N THR A 485 -22.45 -24.10 -9.79
CA THR A 485 -22.75 -23.45 -11.06
C THR A 485 -22.86 -24.47 -12.19
N LEU A 486 -21.93 -25.43 -12.25
CA LEU A 486 -21.95 -26.50 -13.26
C LEU A 486 -23.15 -27.44 -13.10
N GLN A 487 -23.52 -27.80 -11.86
CA GLN A 487 -24.72 -28.61 -11.61
C GLN A 487 -26.01 -27.94 -12.08
N ARG A 488 -26.10 -26.60 -12.00
CA ARG A 488 -27.28 -25.84 -12.45
C ARG A 488 -27.43 -25.70 -13.96
N ARG A 489 -26.41 -26.09 -14.74
CA ARG A 489 -26.46 -26.01 -16.22
C ARG A 489 -27.39 -27.03 -16.86
N SER A 490 -27.54 -28.19 -16.22
CA SER A 490 -28.35 -29.29 -16.71
C SER A 490 -28.86 -30.15 -15.57
N GLN A 491 -30.12 -30.54 -15.63
CA GLN A 491 -30.71 -31.51 -14.71
C GLN A 491 -30.10 -32.89 -14.82
N LYS A 492 -29.50 -33.21 -15.98
CA LYS A 492 -28.82 -34.48 -16.28
C LYS A 492 -27.33 -34.46 -15.93
N SER A 493 -26.89 -33.49 -15.09
CA SER A 493 -25.46 -33.39 -14.72
C SER A 493 -25.06 -34.53 -13.79
N HIS A 494 -24.16 -35.41 -14.23
CA HIS A 494 -23.54 -36.48 -13.41
C HIS A 494 -22.22 -36.06 -12.78
N LEU A 495 -22.01 -34.73 -12.59
CA LEU A 495 -20.80 -34.22 -11.95
C LEU A 495 -20.88 -34.46 -10.44
N ASN A 496 -20.03 -35.33 -9.91
CA ASN A 496 -19.87 -35.54 -8.47
C ASN A 496 -18.71 -34.68 -7.90
N TRP A 497 -18.62 -34.60 -6.59
CA TRP A 497 -17.60 -33.78 -5.91
C TRP A 497 -16.16 -34.25 -6.19
N GLU A 498 -15.96 -35.56 -6.28
CA GLU A 498 -14.65 -36.14 -6.56
C GLU A 498 -14.12 -35.72 -7.93
N ARG A 499 -14.96 -35.85 -8.98
CA ARG A 499 -14.65 -35.42 -10.34
C ARG A 499 -14.42 -33.92 -10.40
N MET A 500 -15.23 -33.14 -9.69
CA MET A 500 -15.04 -31.69 -9.58
C MET A 500 -13.70 -31.34 -8.93
N THR A 501 -13.30 -32.06 -7.90
CA THR A 501 -12.03 -31.85 -7.21
C THR A 501 -10.84 -32.17 -8.13
N LYS A 502 -10.91 -33.21 -8.95
CA LYS A 502 -9.90 -33.53 -9.98
C LYS A 502 -9.77 -32.36 -10.96
N ILE A 503 -10.89 -31.87 -11.52
CA ILE A 503 -10.89 -30.70 -12.43
C ILE A 503 -10.29 -29.47 -11.73
N ALA A 504 -10.71 -29.16 -10.52
CA ALA A 504 -10.20 -28.00 -9.77
C ALA A 504 -8.70 -28.10 -9.48
N ASN A 505 -8.18 -29.31 -9.21
CA ASN A 505 -6.76 -29.51 -8.95
C ASN A 505 -5.89 -29.32 -10.20
N THR A 506 -6.42 -29.58 -11.38
CA THR A 506 -5.71 -29.35 -12.65
C THR A 506 -5.62 -27.86 -12.99
N VAL A 507 -6.65 -27.06 -12.64
CA VAL A 507 -6.80 -25.69 -13.14
C VAL A 507 -6.49 -24.62 -12.09
N LEU A 508 -6.97 -24.82 -10.86
CA LEU A 508 -6.80 -23.84 -9.80
C LEU A 508 -5.45 -24.02 -9.11
N PRO A 509 -4.70 -22.94 -8.91
CA PRO A 509 -3.41 -23.01 -8.23
C PRO A 509 -3.56 -23.58 -6.80
N PRO A 510 -2.60 -24.40 -6.35
CA PRO A 510 -2.59 -24.88 -4.97
C PRO A 510 -2.37 -23.73 -3.98
N ALA A 511 -2.98 -23.84 -2.79
CA ALA A 511 -2.79 -22.88 -1.71
C ALA A 511 -1.35 -23.00 -1.17
N ARG A 512 -0.50 -22.05 -1.55
CA ARG A 512 0.91 -21.94 -1.12
C ARG A 512 1.19 -20.55 -0.61
N ILE A 513 2.13 -20.43 0.34
CA ILE A 513 2.69 -19.14 0.72
C ILE A 513 3.64 -18.69 -0.40
N LEU A 514 3.42 -17.50 -0.92
CA LEU A 514 4.18 -16.92 -2.03
C LEU A 514 5.15 -15.84 -1.57
N HIS A 515 4.91 -15.25 -0.41
CA HIS A 515 5.74 -14.19 0.14
C HIS A 515 6.68 -14.74 1.21
N PRO A 516 7.93 -14.27 1.26
CA PRO A 516 8.85 -14.64 2.32
C PRO A 516 8.38 -14.07 3.67
N TRP A 517 8.98 -14.55 4.76
CA TRP A 517 8.79 -13.95 6.07
C TRP A 517 9.25 -12.50 6.08
N PRO A 518 8.63 -11.63 6.92
CA PRO A 518 9.01 -10.21 7.01
C PRO A 518 10.50 -10.00 7.19
N GLU A 519 11.14 -10.78 8.06
CA GLU A 519 12.56 -10.69 8.34
C GLU A 519 13.42 -11.02 7.12
N GLN A 520 13.04 -12.01 6.34
CA GLN A 520 13.77 -12.40 5.12
C GLN A 520 13.66 -11.34 4.04
N ARG A 521 12.46 -10.79 3.81
CA ARG A 521 12.25 -9.72 2.82
C ARG A 521 13.00 -8.46 3.21
N PHE A 522 12.97 -8.10 4.48
CA PHE A 522 13.65 -6.92 5.00
C PHE A 522 15.17 -7.08 4.91
N ALA A 523 15.72 -8.24 5.26
CA ALA A 523 17.13 -8.55 5.11
C ALA A 523 17.58 -8.50 3.64
N ALA A 524 16.82 -9.06 2.70
CA ALA A 524 17.12 -9.00 1.27
C ALA A 524 17.13 -7.56 0.72
N THR A 525 16.29 -6.68 1.27
CA THR A 525 16.26 -5.26 0.90
C THR A 525 17.50 -4.51 1.41
N ILE A 526 18.11 -4.97 2.51
CA ILE A 526 19.27 -4.35 3.15
C ILE A 526 20.60 -4.88 2.58
N GLN A 527 20.68 -6.15 2.18
CA GLN A 527 21.92 -6.81 1.72
C GLN A 527 22.53 -6.20 0.44
N GLY A 528 21.82 -5.38 -0.30
CA GLY A 528 22.32 -4.67 -1.48
C GLY A 528 22.99 -3.31 -1.19
N ARG A 529 23.20 -2.94 0.08
CA ARG A 529 23.75 -1.63 0.47
C ARG A 529 24.96 -1.77 1.35
N SER A 530 26.10 -1.22 0.88
CA SER A 530 27.17 -0.80 1.79
C SER A 530 26.58 0.11 2.86
N PRO A 531 26.96 -0.07 4.14
CA PRO A 531 26.58 0.89 5.17
C PRO A 531 27.17 2.23 4.77
N VAL A 532 26.34 3.17 4.40
CA VAL A 532 26.75 4.56 4.26
C VAL A 532 27.08 5.01 5.67
N ARG A 533 28.36 5.30 5.90
CA ARG A 533 28.86 5.94 7.10
C ARG A 533 28.27 7.33 7.27
#